data_818e5e5932a6e0b8fade6b83b85fd50a
#
_entry.id   818e5e5932a6e0b8fade6b83b85fd50a
#
_cell.length_a   1.000
_cell.length_b   1.000
_cell.length_c   1.000
_cell.angle_alpha   90.00
_cell.angle_beta   90.00
_cell.angle_gamma   90.00
#
_symmetry.space_group_name_H-M   'P 1'
#
loop_
_entity.id
_entity.type
_entity.pdbx_description
1 polymer ?
#
loop_
_entity_poly.entity_id
_entity_poly.type
_entity_poly.pdbx_seq_one_letter_code
_entity_poly.pdbx_strand_id
1 'polypeptide(L)'
;SRRQRQMCMRDSNNLYFAGQINGTTGYEEAGAQGLLAGLNAARRAWDQEQWTPKRDQAYMGVLVDDLITLGTKEPYRMFTSRAEYRLMLREDNADQRLTPVGRELGLVDDTRWAAYCEKMEAVETETARLAHLWAAPNNPMGKKFVEMTGADLSKESSAIDLLKRPNVNFTQIAELTDSQVSPHVGEQIEIAVKYEGYIN
;
A
#
# COMPACT_ATOMS: atom_id res chain seq x y z
N SER A 1 -7.48 2.31 30.33
CA SER A 1 -8.14 1.05 30.62
C SER A 1 -7.11 -0.09 30.71
N ARG A 2 -7.51 -1.24 31.28
CA ARG A 2 -6.65 -2.43 31.49
C ARG A 2 -6.03 -2.98 30.18
N ARG A 3 -6.64 -2.72 29.03
CA ARG A 3 -6.30 -3.29 27.71
C ARG A 3 -5.12 -2.62 26.99
N GLN A 4 -4.90 -1.33 27.15
CA GLN A 4 -3.71 -0.63 26.62
C GLN A 4 -2.41 -0.99 27.36
N ARG A 5 -2.50 -1.78 28.45
CA ARG A 5 -1.38 -2.12 29.32
C ARG A 5 -0.47 -3.23 28.79
N GLN A 6 -0.88 -3.94 27.74
CA GLN A 6 -0.16 -5.13 27.28
C GLN A 6 0.94 -4.84 26.24
N MET A 7 0.86 -3.77 25.48
CA MET A 7 1.91 -3.41 24.53
C MET A 7 2.89 -2.36 25.05
N CYS A 8 2.44 -1.50 25.95
CA CYS A 8 3.31 -0.62 26.72
C CYS A 8 3.18 -1.05 28.17
N MET A 9 4.26 -1.44 28.82
CA MET A 9 4.21 -1.72 30.25
C MET A 9 3.83 -0.44 30.98
N ARG A 10 2.56 -0.36 31.39
CA ARG A 10 1.98 0.81 32.01
C ARG A 10 2.45 1.10 33.42
N ASP A 11 3.15 0.15 34.00
CA ASP A 11 3.68 0.34 35.35
C ASP A 11 5.11 0.90 35.34
N SER A 12 5.73 1.00 34.15
CA SER A 12 6.94 1.79 33.91
C SER A 12 6.72 2.71 32.72
N ASN A 13 6.79 4.00 32.93
CA ASN A 13 6.59 5.01 31.89
C ASN A 13 7.63 4.99 30.75
N ASN A 14 8.67 4.13 30.84
CA ASN A 14 9.83 4.15 29.96
C ASN A 14 10.26 2.75 29.43
N LEU A 15 9.39 1.73 29.53
CA LEU A 15 9.70 0.38 29.08
C LEU A 15 8.70 -0.06 28.02
N TYR A 16 9.20 -0.53 26.87
CA TYR A 16 8.44 -1.01 25.74
C TYR A 16 8.81 -2.45 25.43
N PHE A 17 7.83 -3.28 25.08
CA PHE A 17 8.04 -4.67 24.71
C PHE A 17 7.71 -4.90 23.26
N ALA A 18 8.44 -5.83 22.61
CA ALA A 18 8.20 -6.26 21.25
C ALA A 18 8.49 -7.76 21.10
N GLY A 19 7.79 -8.42 20.17
CA GLY A 19 7.99 -9.81 19.85
C GLY A 19 7.25 -10.78 20.76
N GLN A 20 7.84 -11.93 21.04
CA GLN A 20 7.20 -13.07 21.72
C GLN A 20 6.65 -12.74 23.11
N ILE A 21 7.24 -11.80 23.79
CA ILE A 21 6.74 -11.36 25.12
C ILE A 21 5.31 -10.79 25.07
N ASN A 22 4.89 -10.33 23.89
CA ASN A 22 3.52 -9.86 23.62
C ASN A 22 2.61 -10.98 23.06
N GLY A 23 3.08 -12.23 23.03
CA GLY A 23 2.29 -13.38 22.59
C GLY A 23 2.32 -13.62 21.07
N THR A 24 3.20 -12.98 20.30
CA THR A 24 3.34 -13.20 18.86
C THR A 24 4.42 -14.22 18.53
N THR A 25 4.32 -14.88 17.36
CA THR A 25 5.24 -15.96 16.97
C THR A 25 6.02 -15.71 15.67
N GLY A 26 5.63 -14.72 14.85
CA GLY A 26 6.28 -14.42 13.57
C GLY A 26 7.39 -13.39 13.70
N TYR A 27 8.38 -13.46 12.79
CA TYR A 27 9.44 -12.45 12.71
C TYR A 27 8.90 -11.09 12.23
N GLU A 28 7.96 -11.10 11.33
CA GLU A 28 7.31 -9.91 10.79
C GLU A 28 6.54 -9.16 11.89
N GLU A 29 5.80 -9.89 12.72
CA GLU A 29 5.10 -9.32 13.87
C GLU A 29 6.09 -8.74 14.89
N ALA A 30 7.21 -9.42 15.13
CA ALA A 30 8.24 -8.93 16.03
C ALA A 30 8.91 -7.67 15.49
N GLY A 31 9.21 -7.63 14.17
CA GLY A 31 9.76 -6.46 13.49
C GLY A 31 8.81 -5.25 13.55
N ALA A 32 7.52 -5.45 13.26
CA ALA A 32 6.50 -4.40 13.34
C ALA A 32 6.37 -3.84 14.77
N GLN A 33 6.32 -4.71 15.78
CA GLN A 33 6.27 -4.28 17.18
C GLN A 33 7.53 -3.54 17.59
N GLY A 34 8.73 -4.02 17.16
CA GLY A 34 10.01 -3.36 17.43
C GLY A 34 10.08 -1.95 16.86
N LEU A 35 9.61 -1.76 15.62
CA LEU A 35 9.52 -0.46 14.97
C LEU A 35 8.62 0.49 15.78
N LEU A 36 7.42 0.06 16.14
CA LEU A 36 6.47 0.88 16.90
C LEU A 36 6.96 1.17 18.32
N ALA A 37 7.57 0.19 18.97
CA ALA A 37 8.15 0.36 20.29
C ALA A 37 9.31 1.38 20.28
N GLY A 38 10.23 1.26 19.33
CA GLY A 38 11.37 2.19 19.16
C GLY A 38 10.91 3.62 18.82
N LEU A 39 9.98 3.74 17.87
CA LEU A 39 9.39 5.02 17.51
C LEU A 39 8.74 5.71 18.72
N ASN A 40 7.88 4.99 19.43
CA ASN A 40 7.14 5.55 20.56
C ASN A 40 8.04 5.82 21.78
N ALA A 41 9.11 5.05 21.96
CA ALA A 41 10.13 5.35 22.98
C ALA A 41 10.87 6.64 22.66
N ALA A 42 11.28 6.87 21.41
CA ALA A 42 11.92 8.10 20.97
C ALA A 42 10.98 9.31 21.10
N ARG A 43 9.74 9.18 20.62
CA ARG A 43 8.73 10.25 20.74
C ARG A 43 8.46 10.62 22.19
N ARG A 44 8.39 9.61 23.08
CA ARG A 44 8.25 9.84 24.52
C ARG A 44 9.43 10.60 25.11
N ALA A 45 10.66 10.22 24.71
CA ALA A 45 11.87 10.91 25.17
C ALA A 45 11.93 12.39 24.74
N TRP A 46 11.22 12.74 23.68
CA TRP A 46 11.09 14.11 23.15
C TRP A 46 9.79 14.80 23.55
N ASP A 47 9.04 14.26 24.53
CA ASP A 47 7.73 14.77 24.98
C ASP A 47 6.72 14.92 23.82
N GLN A 48 6.81 14.04 22.80
CA GLN A 48 5.88 14.00 21.69
C GLN A 48 4.79 12.96 21.94
N GLU A 49 3.62 13.17 21.33
CA GLU A 49 2.52 12.22 21.37
C GLU A 49 2.89 10.89 20.72
N GLN A 50 2.50 9.78 21.34
CA GLN A 50 2.70 8.43 20.77
C GLN A 50 1.86 8.25 19.53
N TRP A 51 2.42 7.49 18.57
CA TRP A 51 1.76 7.16 17.32
C TRP A 51 1.57 5.65 17.15
N THR A 52 0.41 5.27 16.65
CA THR A 52 0.10 3.90 16.24
C THR A 52 -0.81 3.95 15.03
N PRO A 53 -0.53 3.17 13.97
CA PRO A 53 -1.41 3.13 12.81
C PRO A 53 -2.75 2.52 13.17
N LYS A 54 -3.80 2.96 12.49
CA LYS A 54 -5.13 2.39 12.59
C LYS A 54 -5.23 1.09 11.78
N ARG A 55 -6.32 0.34 12.01
CA ARG A 55 -6.61 -0.93 11.32
C ARG A 55 -6.78 -0.79 9.80
N ASP A 56 -7.26 0.37 9.34
CA ASP A 56 -7.43 0.72 7.92
C ASP A 56 -6.16 1.26 7.25
N GLN A 57 -5.12 1.54 8.03
CA GLN A 57 -3.86 2.11 7.53
C GLN A 57 -2.76 1.08 7.30
N ALA A 58 -2.67 0.07 8.17
CA ALA A 58 -1.60 -0.92 8.09
C ALA A 58 -1.93 -2.22 8.81
N TYR A 59 -1.34 -3.33 8.36
CA TYR A 59 -1.40 -4.62 9.09
C TYR A 59 -0.83 -4.54 10.50
N MET A 60 0.20 -3.71 10.75
CA MET A 60 0.68 -3.48 12.11
C MET A 60 -0.36 -2.76 12.99
N GLY A 61 -1.28 -1.98 12.41
CA GLY A 61 -2.43 -1.42 13.13
C GLY A 61 -3.43 -2.51 13.54
N VAL A 62 -3.71 -3.45 12.64
CA VAL A 62 -4.55 -4.62 12.96
C VAL A 62 -3.91 -5.46 14.06
N LEU A 63 -2.60 -5.74 13.95
CA LEU A 63 -1.83 -6.49 14.95
C LEU A 63 -1.95 -5.84 16.34
N VAL A 64 -1.66 -4.55 16.43
CA VAL A 64 -1.69 -3.80 17.70
C VAL A 64 -3.08 -3.80 18.30
N ASP A 65 -4.09 -3.51 17.49
CA ASP A 65 -5.47 -3.44 17.97
C ASP A 65 -5.97 -4.82 18.43
N ASP A 66 -5.69 -5.90 17.69
CA ASP A 66 -6.03 -7.27 18.10
C ASP A 66 -5.37 -7.64 19.44
N LEU A 67 -4.07 -7.37 19.60
CA LEU A 67 -3.36 -7.66 20.84
C LEU A 67 -3.92 -6.89 22.05
N ILE A 68 -4.36 -5.65 21.83
CA ILE A 68 -4.90 -4.79 22.89
C ILE A 68 -6.34 -5.17 23.24
N THR A 69 -7.16 -5.47 22.24
CA THR A 69 -8.61 -5.67 22.41
C THR A 69 -8.96 -7.11 22.72
N LEU A 70 -8.38 -8.06 22.01
CA LEU A 70 -8.69 -9.50 22.16
C LEU A 70 -7.79 -10.17 23.19
N GLY A 71 -6.54 -9.68 23.31
CA GLY A 71 -5.49 -10.37 24.07
C GLY A 71 -5.04 -11.65 23.37
N THR A 72 -4.16 -12.41 24.02
CA THR A 72 -3.66 -13.68 23.50
C THR A 72 -3.94 -14.81 24.48
N LYS A 73 -4.83 -15.74 24.11
CA LYS A 73 -5.01 -17.01 24.81
C LYS A 73 -4.11 -18.10 24.24
N GLU A 74 -3.68 -17.94 23.00
CA GLU A 74 -2.78 -18.77 22.22
C GLU A 74 -1.83 -17.88 21.40
N PRO A 75 -0.71 -18.41 20.88
CA PRO A 75 0.23 -17.61 20.12
C PRO A 75 -0.43 -16.88 18.94
N TYR A 76 -0.29 -15.57 18.91
CA TYR A 76 -0.87 -14.75 17.85
C TYR A 76 0.00 -14.80 16.58
N ARG A 77 -0.64 -15.03 15.44
CA ARG A 77 -0.06 -14.87 14.13
C ARG A 77 -0.94 -14.01 13.24
N MET A 78 -0.30 -13.12 12.49
CA MET A 78 -0.98 -12.25 11.56
C MET A 78 -1.35 -13.01 10.28
N PHE A 79 -2.63 -13.04 9.97
CA PHE A 79 -3.18 -13.55 8.72
C PHE A 79 -3.99 -12.46 8.04
N THR A 80 -4.01 -12.47 6.70
CA THR A 80 -4.80 -11.52 5.92
C THR A 80 -6.29 -11.57 6.24
N SER A 81 -6.78 -12.74 6.69
CA SER A 81 -8.17 -12.93 7.14
C SER A 81 -8.55 -12.11 8.37
N ARG A 82 -7.56 -11.62 9.14
CA ARG A 82 -7.79 -10.76 10.31
C ARG A 82 -8.01 -9.30 9.94
N ALA A 83 -7.66 -8.89 8.71
CA ALA A 83 -7.79 -7.53 8.24
C ALA A 83 -9.09 -7.37 7.44
N GLU A 84 -10.01 -6.59 7.95
CA GLU A 84 -11.27 -6.22 7.28
C GLU A 84 -11.01 -5.39 6.02
N TYR A 85 -9.97 -4.58 6.02
CA TYR A 85 -9.57 -3.73 4.89
C TYR A 85 -8.50 -4.35 3.98
N ARG A 86 -8.41 -5.69 3.92
CA ARG A 86 -7.34 -6.40 3.19
C ARG A 86 -7.23 -6.06 1.69
N LEU A 87 -8.32 -5.63 1.05
CA LEU A 87 -8.29 -5.18 -0.35
C LEU A 87 -7.59 -3.82 -0.52
N MET A 88 -7.55 -3.02 0.53
CA MET A 88 -6.85 -1.74 0.58
C MET A 88 -5.42 -1.89 1.11
N LEU A 89 -5.20 -2.84 2.03
CA LEU A 89 -3.92 -3.07 2.69
C LEU A 89 -3.08 -4.08 1.90
N ARG A 90 -2.64 -3.70 0.70
CA ARG A 90 -1.82 -4.56 -0.15
C ARG A 90 -0.34 -4.20 -0.04
N GLU A 91 0.51 -5.14 -0.42
CA GLU A 91 1.96 -4.95 -0.46
C GLU A 91 2.35 -3.89 -1.50
N ASP A 92 1.74 -3.96 -2.69
CA ASP A 92 2.02 -3.08 -3.82
C ASP A 92 1.79 -1.59 -3.54
N ASN A 93 0.87 -1.25 -2.64
CA ASN A 93 0.54 0.14 -2.28
C ASN A 93 1.01 0.54 -0.87
N ALA A 94 1.81 -0.27 -0.20
CA ALA A 94 2.23 0.00 1.17
C ALA A 94 3.05 1.29 1.29
N ASP A 95 3.91 1.57 0.32
CA ASP A 95 4.68 2.80 0.27
C ASP A 95 3.79 4.05 0.09
N GLN A 96 2.74 3.97 -0.73
CA GLN A 96 1.79 5.08 -0.93
C GLN A 96 1.04 5.43 0.36
N ARG A 97 0.72 4.42 1.18
CA ARG A 97 -0.01 4.61 2.45
C ARG A 97 0.89 5.04 3.60
N LEU A 98 2.13 4.54 3.65
CA LEU A 98 2.97 4.64 4.84
C LEU A 98 4.21 5.52 4.68
N THR A 99 4.77 5.70 3.47
CA THR A 99 5.98 6.52 3.28
C THR A 99 5.76 7.99 3.66
N PRO A 100 4.64 8.66 3.30
CA PRO A 100 4.39 10.02 3.76
C PRO A 100 4.32 10.13 5.28
N VAL A 101 3.60 9.21 5.93
CA VAL A 101 3.50 9.15 7.39
C VAL A 101 4.87 8.87 8.02
N GLY A 102 5.64 7.94 7.45
CA GLY A 102 7.00 7.65 7.89
C GLY A 102 7.93 8.86 7.78
N ARG A 103 7.73 9.70 6.74
CA ARG A 103 8.46 10.96 6.57
C ARG A 103 8.14 11.97 7.68
N GLU A 104 6.86 12.16 7.99
CA GLU A 104 6.39 13.03 9.08
C GLU A 104 6.92 12.58 10.45
N LEU A 105 7.00 11.25 10.64
CA LEU A 105 7.51 10.65 11.88
C LEU A 105 9.05 10.62 11.96
N GLY A 106 9.77 11.09 10.93
CA GLY A 106 11.23 11.11 10.90
C GLY A 106 11.88 9.74 10.64
N LEU A 107 11.13 8.75 10.14
CA LEU A 107 11.60 7.40 9.82
C LEU A 107 12.09 7.24 8.38
N VAL A 108 11.76 8.16 7.50
CA VAL A 108 12.12 8.15 6.07
C VAL A 108 13.11 9.27 5.80
N ASP A 109 14.31 8.89 5.37
CA ASP A 109 15.37 9.82 5.00
C ASP A 109 15.11 10.53 3.66
N ASP A 110 15.96 11.51 3.31
CA ASP A 110 15.79 12.32 2.10
C ASP A 110 15.93 11.50 0.82
N THR A 111 16.80 10.49 0.82
CA THR A 111 17.02 9.62 -0.35
C THR A 111 15.78 8.79 -0.66
N ARG A 112 15.22 8.15 0.36
CA ARG A 112 13.97 7.35 0.22
C ARG A 112 12.79 8.23 -0.13
N TRP A 113 12.71 9.42 0.47
CA TRP A 113 11.65 10.38 0.19
C TRP A 113 11.70 10.85 -1.27
N ALA A 114 12.89 11.21 -1.78
CA ALA A 114 13.07 11.61 -3.17
C ALA A 114 12.65 10.51 -4.15
N ALA A 115 13.09 9.26 -3.91
CA ALA A 115 12.71 8.12 -4.75
C ALA A 115 11.20 7.84 -4.73
N TYR A 116 10.56 8.01 -3.57
CA TYR A 116 9.10 7.91 -3.45
C TYR A 116 8.38 8.99 -4.26
N CYS A 117 8.80 10.25 -4.14
CA CYS A 117 8.21 11.36 -4.89
C CYS A 117 8.36 11.17 -6.40
N GLU A 118 9.54 10.79 -6.87
CA GLU A 118 9.80 10.50 -8.29
C GLU A 118 8.87 9.39 -8.82
N LYS A 119 8.73 8.29 -8.06
CA LYS A 119 7.81 7.20 -8.40
C LYS A 119 6.37 7.69 -8.50
N MET A 120 5.89 8.44 -7.51
CA MET A 120 4.51 8.91 -7.47
C MET A 120 4.21 9.90 -8.58
N GLU A 121 5.14 10.83 -8.87
CA GLU A 121 5.01 11.77 -9.98
C GLU A 121 4.94 11.03 -11.34
N ALA A 122 5.76 10.00 -11.52
CA ALA A 122 5.71 9.18 -12.73
C ALA A 122 4.37 8.43 -12.87
N VAL A 123 3.84 7.86 -11.78
CA VAL A 123 2.54 7.18 -11.78
C VAL A 123 1.41 8.14 -12.11
N GLU A 124 1.36 9.31 -11.47
CA GLU A 124 0.32 10.31 -11.70
C GLU A 124 0.36 10.88 -13.12
N THR A 125 1.55 11.24 -13.58
CA THR A 125 1.75 11.81 -14.93
C THR A 125 1.32 10.81 -16.00
N GLU A 126 1.76 9.56 -15.90
CA GLU A 126 1.43 8.54 -16.88
C GLU A 126 -0.06 8.16 -16.82
N THR A 127 -0.64 8.05 -15.65
CA THR A 127 -2.08 7.79 -15.50
C THR A 127 -2.91 8.89 -16.17
N ALA A 128 -2.56 10.16 -15.92
CA ALA A 128 -3.21 11.29 -16.56
C ALA A 128 -3.04 11.27 -18.10
N ARG A 129 -1.82 10.96 -18.59
CA ARG A 129 -1.56 10.83 -20.03
C ARG A 129 -2.43 9.75 -20.67
N LEU A 130 -2.51 8.55 -20.06
CA LEU A 130 -3.30 7.43 -20.56
C LEU A 130 -4.80 7.73 -20.55
N ALA A 131 -5.29 8.52 -19.61
CA ALA A 131 -6.70 8.93 -19.55
C ALA A 131 -7.10 9.84 -20.73
N HIS A 132 -6.15 10.56 -21.32
CA HIS A 132 -6.36 11.45 -22.46
C HIS A 132 -6.07 10.82 -23.83
N LEU A 133 -5.59 9.60 -23.90
CA LEU A 133 -5.35 8.85 -25.13
C LEU A 133 -6.55 7.96 -25.46
N TRP A 134 -7.16 8.20 -26.60
CA TRP A 134 -8.41 7.54 -26.98
C TRP A 134 -8.24 6.58 -28.15
N ALA A 135 -8.63 5.33 -27.94
CA ALA A 135 -8.74 4.32 -28.98
C ALA A 135 -10.21 4.24 -29.45
N ALA A 136 -10.41 4.40 -30.76
CA ALA A 136 -11.71 4.24 -31.40
C ALA A 136 -11.63 3.19 -32.50
N PRO A 137 -12.74 2.49 -32.87
CA PRO A 137 -12.73 1.44 -33.89
C PRO A 137 -12.11 1.84 -35.22
N ASN A 138 -12.22 3.12 -35.57
CA ASN A 138 -11.79 3.67 -36.84
C ASN A 138 -10.43 4.39 -36.80
N ASN A 139 -9.84 4.61 -35.62
CA ASN A 139 -8.55 5.28 -35.54
C ASN A 139 -7.37 4.28 -35.51
N PRO A 140 -6.13 4.73 -35.79
CA PRO A 140 -4.95 3.85 -35.82
C PRO A 140 -4.73 3.11 -34.49
N MET A 141 -4.95 3.77 -33.37
CA MET A 141 -4.75 3.21 -32.03
C MET A 141 -5.74 2.10 -31.75
N GLY A 142 -7.03 2.27 -32.09
CA GLY A 142 -8.03 1.22 -31.91
C GLY A 142 -7.79 0.00 -32.80
N LYS A 143 -7.36 0.21 -34.05
CA LYS A 143 -6.98 -0.91 -34.94
C LYS A 143 -5.78 -1.69 -34.41
N LYS A 144 -4.73 -1.00 -33.98
CA LYS A 144 -3.56 -1.62 -33.35
C LYS A 144 -3.94 -2.39 -32.09
N PHE A 145 -4.83 -1.85 -31.25
CA PHE A 145 -5.33 -2.53 -30.06
C PHE A 145 -6.03 -3.87 -30.40
N VAL A 146 -6.95 -3.86 -31.36
CA VAL A 146 -7.66 -5.08 -31.79
C VAL A 146 -6.69 -6.11 -32.38
N GLU A 147 -5.72 -5.68 -33.17
CA GLU A 147 -4.68 -6.56 -33.73
C GLU A 147 -3.82 -7.21 -32.65
N MET A 148 -3.39 -6.45 -31.65
CA MET A 148 -2.53 -6.93 -30.57
C MET A 148 -3.24 -7.84 -29.58
N THR A 149 -4.48 -7.54 -29.26
CA THR A 149 -5.21 -8.24 -28.15
C THR A 149 -6.23 -9.24 -28.64
N GLY A 150 -6.65 -9.16 -29.89
CA GLY A 150 -7.79 -9.91 -30.43
C GLY A 150 -9.14 -9.51 -29.81
N ALA A 151 -9.15 -8.47 -28.97
CA ALA A 151 -10.36 -8.01 -28.28
C ALA A 151 -11.14 -7.02 -29.14
N ASP A 152 -12.46 -7.17 -29.19
CA ASP A 152 -13.32 -6.23 -29.92
C ASP A 152 -13.36 -4.84 -29.26
N LEU A 153 -13.36 -3.81 -30.09
CA LEU A 153 -13.51 -2.41 -29.71
C LEU A 153 -14.72 -1.80 -30.41
N SER A 154 -15.88 -1.94 -29.78
CA SER A 154 -17.16 -1.47 -30.34
C SER A 154 -17.44 0.02 -30.15
N LYS A 155 -16.77 0.66 -29.18
CA LYS A 155 -16.90 2.08 -28.85
C LYS A 155 -15.56 2.68 -28.50
N GLU A 156 -15.48 4.00 -28.56
CA GLU A 156 -14.33 4.75 -28.09
C GLU A 156 -14.06 4.51 -26.60
N SER A 157 -12.79 4.29 -26.26
CA SER A 157 -12.34 4.04 -24.88
C SER A 157 -10.98 4.67 -24.67
N SER A 158 -10.74 5.22 -23.48
CA SER A 158 -9.40 5.71 -23.12
C SER A 158 -8.42 4.55 -22.91
N ALA A 159 -7.13 4.82 -23.03
CA ALA A 159 -6.09 3.80 -22.81
C ALA A 159 -6.18 3.26 -21.35
N ILE A 160 -6.53 4.10 -20.38
CA ILE A 160 -6.75 3.70 -19.00
C ILE A 160 -7.96 2.75 -18.86
N ASP A 161 -9.04 2.99 -19.60
CA ASP A 161 -10.21 2.10 -19.59
C ASP A 161 -9.96 0.79 -20.32
N LEU A 162 -9.10 0.79 -21.32
CA LEU A 162 -8.64 -0.46 -21.95
C LEU A 162 -7.83 -1.31 -20.97
N LEU A 163 -7.02 -0.69 -20.12
CA LEU A 163 -6.24 -1.38 -19.09
C LEU A 163 -7.11 -2.04 -18.00
N LYS A 164 -8.34 -1.54 -17.76
CA LYS A 164 -9.31 -2.17 -16.83
C LYS A 164 -9.77 -3.56 -17.31
N ARG A 165 -9.60 -3.88 -18.59
CA ARG A 165 -10.04 -5.18 -19.13
C ARG A 165 -9.17 -6.32 -18.55
N PRO A 166 -9.77 -7.47 -18.15
CA PRO A 166 -9.02 -8.58 -17.51
C PRO A 166 -7.85 -9.12 -18.32
N ASN A 167 -7.98 -9.14 -19.67
CA ASN A 167 -6.99 -9.72 -20.58
C ASN A 167 -5.99 -8.69 -21.13
N VAL A 168 -5.99 -7.47 -20.62
CA VAL A 168 -5.07 -6.40 -21.04
C VAL A 168 -4.11 -6.12 -19.90
N ASN A 169 -2.82 -6.06 -20.19
CA ASN A 169 -1.77 -5.71 -19.25
C ASN A 169 -1.09 -4.38 -19.64
N PHE A 170 -0.31 -3.82 -18.71
CA PHE A 170 0.36 -2.56 -18.95
C PHE A 170 1.38 -2.64 -20.10
N THR A 171 2.05 -3.77 -20.31
CA THR A 171 3.02 -3.93 -21.41
C THR A 171 2.36 -3.70 -22.78
N GLN A 172 1.15 -4.24 -22.97
CA GLN A 172 0.38 -4.03 -24.19
C GLN A 172 -0.05 -2.56 -24.35
N ILE A 173 -0.45 -1.90 -23.26
CA ILE A 173 -0.79 -0.48 -23.27
C ILE A 173 0.46 0.37 -23.55
N ALA A 174 1.60 0.03 -22.98
CA ALA A 174 2.86 0.73 -23.22
C ALA A 174 3.26 0.66 -24.68
N GLU A 175 3.18 -0.51 -25.31
CA GLU A 175 3.43 -0.69 -26.74
C GLU A 175 2.42 0.07 -27.62
N LEU A 176 1.16 0.10 -27.21
CA LEU A 176 0.09 0.81 -27.90
C LEU A 176 0.26 2.33 -27.88
N THR A 177 0.78 2.87 -26.78
CA THR A 177 0.85 4.31 -26.48
C THR A 177 2.26 4.89 -26.47
N ASP A 178 3.27 4.07 -26.84
CA ASP A 178 4.71 4.42 -26.81
C ASP A 178 5.14 4.93 -25.41
N SER A 179 4.63 4.29 -24.35
CA SER A 179 4.98 4.63 -22.96
C SER A 179 6.42 4.28 -22.65
N GLN A 180 7.13 5.20 -21.98
CA GLN A 180 8.54 5.06 -21.62
C GLN A 180 8.76 4.91 -20.10
N VAL A 181 7.70 4.72 -19.31
CA VAL A 181 7.85 4.55 -17.86
C VAL A 181 8.51 3.21 -17.51
N SER A 182 9.11 3.13 -16.34
CA SER A 182 9.71 1.89 -15.87
C SER A 182 8.66 0.79 -15.70
N PRO A 183 9.04 -0.49 -15.81
CA PRO A 183 8.12 -1.61 -15.60
C PRO A 183 7.41 -1.57 -14.24
N HIS A 184 8.11 -1.12 -13.20
CA HIS A 184 7.57 -0.99 -11.85
C HIS A 184 6.46 0.08 -11.74
N VAL A 185 6.62 1.22 -12.43
CA VAL A 185 5.58 2.26 -12.54
C VAL A 185 4.37 1.71 -13.31
N GLY A 186 4.62 1.01 -14.42
CA GLY A 186 3.56 0.39 -15.21
C GLY A 186 2.75 -0.64 -14.44
N GLU A 187 3.41 -1.51 -13.70
CA GLU A 187 2.76 -2.50 -12.81
C GLU A 187 1.89 -1.82 -11.76
N GLN A 188 2.40 -0.73 -11.15
CA GLN A 188 1.66 0.04 -10.16
C GLN A 188 0.37 0.64 -10.73
N ILE A 189 0.44 1.19 -11.95
CA ILE A 189 -0.74 1.74 -12.66
C ILE A 189 -1.73 0.61 -12.97
N GLU A 190 -1.26 -0.51 -13.51
CA GLU A 190 -2.11 -1.66 -13.84
C GLU A 190 -2.89 -2.15 -12.61
N ILE A 191 -2.18 -2.38 -11.50
CA ILE A 191 -2.80 -2.86 -10.27
C ILE A 191 -3.82 -1.84 -9.76
N ALA A 192 -3.46 -0.56 -9.67
CA ALA A 192 -4.35 0.49 -9.19
C ALA A 192 -5.64 0.55 -10.00
N VAL A 193 -5.54 0.54 -11.33
CA VAL A 193 -6.68 0.64 -12.26
C VAL A 193 -7.59 -0.59 -12.19
N LYS A 194 -7.01 -1.79 -12.08
CA LYS A 194 -7.79 -3.04 -11.97
C LYS A 194 -8.49 -3.18 -10.63
N TYR A 195 -7.90 -2.68 -9.54
CA TYR A 195 -8.51 -2.72 -8.21
C TYR A 195 -9.52 -1.60 -7.95
N GLU A 196 -9.50 -0.53 -8.73
CA GLU A 196 -10.43 0.61 -8.58
C GLU A 196 -11.91 0.16 -8.50
N GLY A 197 -12.30 -0.80 -9.34
CA GLY A 197 -13.68 -1.33 -9.38
C GLY A 197 -14.09 -2.19 -8.17
N TYR A 198 -13.12 -2.59 -7.30
CA TYR A 198 -13.39 -3.37 -6.09
C TYR A 198 -13.38 -2.53 -4.82
N ILE A 199 -12.86 -1.28 -4.89
CA ILE A 199 -12.68 -0.40 -3.74
C ILE A 199 -13.77 0.67 -3.69
N ASN A 200 -14.37 1.03 -4.82
CA ASN A 200 -15.51 1.93 -4.98
C ASN A 200 -16.79 1.08 -5.06
#